data_9af9011215f4e6749647bc76e0295e63
#
_entry.id   9af9011215f4e6749647bc76e0295e63
#
_cell.length_a   1.000
_cell.length_b   1.000
_cell.length_c   1.000
_cell.angle_alpha   90.00
_cell.angle_beta   90.00
_cell.angle_gamma   90.00
#
_symmetry.space_group_name_H-M   'P 1'
#
loop_
_entity.id
_entity.type
_entity.pdbx_description
1 polymer ?
#
loop_
_entity_poly.entity_id
_entity_poly.type
_entity_poly.pdbx_seq_one_letter_code
_entity_poly.pdbx_strand_id
1 'polypeptide(L)'
;MFFVFAVAVAALLAPEVFLPATKLRLMGFPLINILLMVIMLGTGMSIDVLEFFRMLRRPRMLLGGMAVKYFFMATGAWIAARLFSLNNELAFGMVLLGCMPTGTASMVLINIAEGNAALSVALLSLTTLLAPVLTPSLTYLLGGGWVEIDFLDMFKNIVIIVIVPVVIGMLIRRRAETLYTLIKPTIRLISLIAILIIVGVCVAPNKASIMALDSVKVIAALTVNFVIAAAGAILSTKFLRLDHREASALVIASLSLNTSLSAGIAATFHDVYPMAALPSLINVPLNILLTTATIKLFLRPGSER
;
A
#
# COMPACT_ATOMS: atom_id res chain seq x y z
N MET A 1 -8.07 -11.54 6.11
CA MET A 1 -9.04 -11.00 5.13
C MET A 1 -10.45 -10.95 5.69
N PHE A 2 -10.98 -12.06 6.15
CA PHE A 2 -12.34 -12.11 6.72
C PHE A 2 -12.59 -11.01 7.78
N PHE A 3 -11.67 -10.85 8.74
CA PHE A 3 -11.78 -9.81 9.77
C PHE A 3 -11.79 -8.38 9.24
N VAL A 4 -10.99 -8.06 8.20
CA VAL A 4 -10.96 -6.73 7.59
C VAL A 4 -12.31 -6.42 6.94
N PHE A 5 -12.86 -7.37 6.20
CA PHE A 5 -14.19 -7.25 5.61
C PHE A 5 -15.28 -7.15 6.67
N ALA A 6 -15.22 -8.00 7.69
CA ALA A 6 -16.18 -7.98 8.80
C ALA A 6 -16.19 -6.63 9.53
N VAL A 7 -15.01 -6.05 9.80
CA VAL A 7 -14.92 -4.71 10.45
C VAL A 7 -15.42 -3.61 9.51
N ALA A 8 -15.13 -3.68 8.21
CA ALA A 8 -15.67 -2.72 7.25
C ALA A 8 -17.22 -2.76 7.22
N VAL A 9 -17.81 -3.95 7.20
CA VAL A 9 -19.27 -4.14 7.29
C VAL A 9 -19.80 -3.64 8.63
N ALA A 10 -19.14 -3.98 9.74
CA ALA A 10 -19.54 -3.49 11.08
C ALA A 10 -19.51 -1.96 11.16
N ALA A 11 -18.50 -1.31 10.57
CA ALA A 11 -18.39 0.16 10.52
C ALA A 11 -19.48 0.81 9.64
N LEU A 12 -19.96 0.10 8.61
CA LEU A 12 -21.10 0.52 7.80
C LEU A 12 -22.43 0.35 8.55
N LEU A 13 -22.59 -0.71 9.34
CA LEU A 13 -23.82 -1.00 10.09
C LEU A 13 -23.94 -0.15 11.36
N ALA A 14 -22.85 0.01 12.09
CA ALA A 14 -22.78 0.72 13.37
C ALA A 14 -21.64 1.77 13.38
N PRO A 15 -21.74 2.84 12.56
CA PRO A 15 -20.68 3.85 12.46
C PRO A 15 -20.42 4.58 13.78
N GLU A 16 -21.42 4.70 14.65
CA GLU A 16 -21.33 5.34 15.97
C GLU A 16 -20.25 4.73 16.89
N VAL A 17 -19.90 3.46 16.68
CA VAL A 17 -18.84 2.78 17.43
C VAL A 17 -17.46 3.33 17.07
N PHE A 18 -17.25 3.69 15.80
CA PHE A 18 -15.94 4.11 15.26
C PHE A 18 -15.78 5.62 15.17
N LEU A 19 -16.88 6.38 15.04
CA LEU A 19 -16.83 7.85 14.91
C LEU A 19 -16.10 8.56 16.06
N PRO A 20 -16.22 8.18 17.35
CA PRO A 20 -15.43 8.82 18.40
C PRO A 20 -13.92 8.69 18.19
N ALA A 21 -13.48 7.57 17.63
CA ALA A 21 -12.06 7.30 17.37
C ALA A 21 -11.46 8.20 16.25
N THR A 22 -12.28 8.77 15.35
CA THR A 22 -11.82 9.71 14.33
C THR A 22 -11.29 11.01 14.95
N LYS A 23 -11.86 11.42 16.07
CA LYS A 23 -11.50 12.67 16.79
C LYS A 23 -10.42 12.45 17.84
N LEU A 24 -10.06 11.20 18.13
CA LEU A 24 -9.08 10.88 19.15
C LEU A 24 -7.68 11.30 18.71
N ARG A 25 -7.03 12.12 19.53
CA ARG A 25 -5.64 12.53 19.35
C ARG A 25 -4.83 12.06 20.55
N LEU A 26 -3.69 11.46 20.30
CA LEU A 26 -2.73 11.01 21.31
C LEU A 26 -1.40 11.70 21.04
N MET A 27 -0.83 12.35 22.03
CA MET A 27 0.43 13.10 21.92
C MET A 27 0.42 14.16 20.78
N GLY A 28 -0.76 14.74 20.48
CA GLY A 28 -0.94 15.72 19.40
C GLY A 28 -1.17 15.13 18.01
N PHE A 29 -1.00 13.80 17.83
CA PHE A 29 -1.25 13.12 16.57
C PHE A 29 -2.64 12.48 16.52
N PRO A 30 -3.34 12.49 15.37
CA PRO A 30 -4.53 11.68 15.15
C PRO A 30 -4.25 10.20 15.43
N LEU A 31 -5.24 9.49 15.97
CA LEU A 31 -5.13 8.05 16.27
C LEU A 31 -4.63 7.24 15.06
N ILE A 32 -5.13 7.56 13.86
CA ILE A 32 -4.73 6.89 12.60
C ILE A 32 -3.21 6.96 12.41
N ASN A 33 -2.58 8.12 12.65
CA ASN A 33 -1.14 8.30 12.46
C ASN A 33 -0.34 7.42 13.43
N ILE A 34 -0.78 7.30 14.68
CA ILE A 34 -0.13 6.43 15.67
C ILE A 34 -0.27 4.96 15.28
N LEU A 35 -1.45 4.55 14.85
CA LEU A 35 -1.67 3.19 14.37
C LEU A 35 -0.80 2.87 13.13
N LEU A 36 -0.65 3.84 12.22
CA LEU A 36 0.26 3.71 11.09
C LEU A 36 1.72 3.58 11.52
N MET A 37 2.16 4.42 12.49
CA MET A 37 3.52 4.31 13.03
C MET A 37 3.78 2.93 13.64
N VAL A 38 2.81 2.35 14.34
CA VAL A 38 2.91 0.99 14.89
C VAL A 38 3.04 -0.06 13.78
N ILE A 39 2.24 0.05 12.71
CA ILE A 39 2.35 -0.85 11.54
C ILE A 39 3.70 -0.69 10.86
N MET A 40 4.17 0.55 10.70
CA MET A 40 5.44 0.85 10.04
C MET A 40 6.64 0.38 10.89
N LEU A 41 6.55 0.46 12.20
CA LEU A 41 7.54 -0.14 13.12
C LEU A 41 7.62 -1.65 12.89
N GLY A 42 6.48 -2.34 12.86
CA GLY A 42 6.42 -3.78 12.57
C GLY A 42 6.96 -4.12 11.17
N THR A 43 6.70 -3.27 10.18
CA THR A 43 7.27 -3.40 8.83
C THR A 43 8.79 -3.27 8.87
N GLY A 44 9.34 -2.26 9.56
CA GLY A 44 10.77 -2.06 9.73
C GLY A 44 11.45 -3.26 10.41
N MET A 45 10.83 -3.81 11.46
CA MET A 45 11.33 -5.04 12.11
C MET A 45 11.26 -6.28 11.18
N SER A 46 10.44 -6.27 10.14
CA SER A 46 10.39 -7.36 9.16
C SER A 46 11.49 -7.26 8.10
N ILE A 47 12.13 -6.11 7.93
CA ILE A 47 13.19 -5.87 6.96
C ILE A 47 14.52 -6.45 7.47
N ASP A 48 15.12 -7.35 6.69
CA ASP A 48 16.48 -7.81 6.92
C ASP A 48 17.48 -6.83 6.29
N VAL A 49 18.21 -6.13 7.17
CA VAL A 49 19.15 -5.08 6.74
C VAL A 49 20.29 -5.64 5.90
N LEU A 50 20.81 -6.84 6.24
CA LEU A 50 21.90 -7.46 5.51
C LEU A 50 21.44 -7.94 4.13
N GLU A 51 20.26 -8.52 4.06
CA GLU A 51 19.66 -8.98 2.81
C GLU A 51 19.33 -7.80 1.90
N PHE A 52 18.80 -6.70 2.46
CA PHE A 52 18.60 -5.45 1.75
C PHE A 52 19.90 -4.93 1.12
N PHE A 53 21.00 -4.82 1.88
CA PHE A 53 22.29 -4.37 1.34
C PHE A 53 22.88 -5.34 0.31
N ARG A 54 22.66 -6.65 0.42
CA ARG A 54 23.06 -7.62 -0.63
C ARG A 54 22.33 -7.36 -1.93
N MET A 55 21.04 -7.09 -1.87
CA MET A 55 20.22 -6.80 -3.06
C MET A 55 20.59 -5.47 -3.71
N LEU A 56 21.06 -4.47 -2.98
CA LEU A 56 21.59 -3.22 -3.56
C LEU A 56 22.77 -3.44 -4.53
N ARG A 57 23.42 -4.59 -4.46
CA ARG A 57 24.46 -4.98 -5.44
C ARG A 57 23.89 -5.36 -6.82
N ARG A 58 22.55 -5.49 -6.94
CA ARG A 58 21.82 -5.71 -8.19
C ARG A 58 20.97 -4.49 -8.57
N PRO A 59 21.56 -3.30 -8.75
CA PRO A 59 20.83 -2.04 -8.87
C PRO A 59 19.87 -2.02 -10.07
N ARG A 60 20.25 -2.64 -11.18
CA ARG A 60 19.41 -2.68 -12.40
C ARG A 60 18.07 -3.35 -12.14
N MET A 61 18.06 -4.42 -11.37
CA MET A 61 16.88 -5.18 -11.04
C MET A 61 15.97 -4.43 -10.05
N LEU A 62 16.55 -3.82 -9.02
CA LEU A 62 15.81 -3.05 -8.03
C LEU A 62 15.25 -1.76 -8.62
N LEU A 63 16.07 -0.98 -9.33
CA LEU A 63 15.64 0.27 -9.95
C LEU A 63 14.64 0.00 -11.08
N GLY A 64 14.86 -1.05 -11.88
CA GLY A 64 13.91 -1.49 -12.89
C GLY A 64 12.57 -1.90 -12.29
N GLY A 65 12.57 -2.71 -11.24
CA GLY A 65 11.36 -3.13 -10.53
C GLY A 65 10.60 -1.96 -9.89
N MET A 66 11.33 -1.03 -9.30
CA MET A 66 10.76 0.18 -8.73
C MET A 66 10.17 1.10 -9.82
N ALA A 67 10.90 1.30 -10.93
CA ALA A 67 10.42 2.09 -12.06
C ALA A 67 9.15 1.47 -12.66
N VAL A 68 9.13 0.16 -12.89
CA VAL A 68 7.94 -0.57 -13.37
C VAL A 68 6.75 -0.34 -12.44
N LYS A 69 6.96 -0.52 -11.13
CA LYS A 69 5.90 -0.33 -10.14
C LYS A 69 5.32 1.08 -10.20
N TYR A 70 6.14 2.09 -9.97
CA TYR A 70 5.66 3.46 -9.87
C TYR A 70 5.14 3.99 -11.21
N PHE A 71 5.78 3.63 -12.35
CA PHE A 71 5.31 4.05 -13.65
C PHE A 71 3.92 3.49 -13.96
N PHE A 72 3.74 2.17 -13.92
CA PHE A 72 2.46 1.58 -14.32
C PHE A 72 1.35 1.76 -13.28
N MET A 73 1.67 1.74 -11.99
CA MET A 73 0.65 1.95 -10.96
C MET A 73 0.20 3.40 -10.86
N ALA A 74 1.12 4.37 -10.87
CA ALA A 74 0.75 5.77 -10.72
C ALA A 74 0.08 6.31 -11.99
N THR A 75 0.64 6.01 -13.19
CA THR A 75 0.03 6.42 -14.47
C THR A 75 -1.27 5.69 -14.74
N GLY A 76 -1.36 4.40 -14.40
CA GLY A 76 -2.60 3.63 -14.50
C GLY A 76 -3.71 4.19 -13.60
N ALA A 77 -3.38 4.61 -12.37
CA ALA A 77 -4.31 5.26 -11.47
C ALA A 77 -4.81 6.60 -12.04
N TRP A 78 -3.91 7.40 -12.59
CA TRP A 78 -4.26 8.67 -13.25
C TRP A 78 -5.16 8.45 -14.48
N ILE A 79 -4.81 7.50 -15.36
CA ILE A 79 -5.62 7.13 -16.53
C ILE A 79 -7.00 6.65 -16.10
N ALA A 80 -7.09 5.76 -15.11
CA ALA A 80 -8.35 5.23 -14.62
C ALA A 80 -9.22 6.31 -14.00
N ALA A 81 -8.65 7.23 -13.21
CA ALA A 81 -9.39 8.35 -12.63
C ALA A 81 -10.02 9.26 -13.71
N ARG A 82 -9.29 9.52 -14.80
CA ARG A 82 -9.77 10.27 -15.96
C ARG A 82 -10.82 9.51 -16.75
N LEU A 83 -10.58 8.23 -17.03
CA LEU A 83 -11.46 7.37 -17.83
C LEU A 83 -12.86 7.25 -17.20
N PHE A 84 -12.94 7.11 -15.89
CA PHE A 84 -14.20 6.99 -15.16
C PHE A 84 -14.76 8.33 -14.66
N SER A 85 -14.13 9.45 -15.05
CA SER A 85 -14.54 10.82 -14.67
C SER A 85 -14.81 10.91 -13.17
N LEU A 86 -13.86 10.41 -12.35
CA LEU A 86 -13.97 10.49 -10.90
C LEU A 86 -13.95 11.96 -10.47
N ASN A 87 -14.72 12.30 -9.43
CA ASN A 87 -14.63 13.63 -8.84
C ASN A 87 -13.22 13.90 -8.27
N ASN A 88 -12.90 15.15 -7.99
CA ASN A 88 -11.56 15.59 -7.62
C ASN A 88 -10.99 14.82 -6.40
N GLU A 89 -11.81 14.56 -5.40
CA GLU A 89 -11.40 13.87 -4.18
C GLU A 89 -11.09 12.39 -4.43
N LEU A 90 -11.96 11.71 -5.19
CA LEU A 90 -11.77 10.30 -5.56
C LEU A 90 -10.60 10.14 -6.53
N ALA A 91 -10.42 11.07 -7.46
CA ALA A 91 -9.30 11.08 -8.39
C ALA A 91 -7.97 11.28 -7.64
N PHE A 92 -7.93 12.22 -6.69
CA PHE A 92 -6.78 12.40 -5.80
C PHE A 92 -6.48 11.13 -4.99
N GLY A 93 -7.49 10.55 -4.32
CA GLY A 93 -7.34 9.32 -3.55
C GLY A 93 -6.87 8.13 -4.39
N MET A 94 -7.33 8.05 -5.64
CA MET A 94 -6.94 7.02 -6.61
C MET A 94 -5.45 7.16 -6.99
N VAL A 95 -4.99 8.37 -7.31
CA VAL A 95 -3.59 8.66 -7.65
C VAL A 95 -2.70 8.48 -6.43
N LEU A 96 -3.12 8.99 -5.27
CA LEU A 96 -2.40 8.79 -4.00
C LEU A 96 -2.16 7.30 -3.75
N LEU A 97 -3.18 6.46 -3.92
CA LEU A 97 -3.06 5.00 -3.78
C LEU A 97 -2.07 4.41 -4.79
N GLY A 98 -2.11 4.82 -6.06
CA GLY A 98 -1.18 4.37 -7.11
C GLY A 98 0.28 4.76 -6.84
N CYS A 99 0.51 5.83 -6.10
CA CYS A 99 1.84 6.32 -5.71
C CYS A 99 2.37 5.69 -4.41
N MET A 100 1.64 4.76 -3.78
CA MET A 100 2.07 4.11 -2.54
C MET A 100 3.20 3.11 -2.74
N PRO A 101 4.08 2.94 -1.73
CA PRO A 101 5.10 1.89 -1.74
C PRO A 101 4.47 0.49 -1.71
N THR A 102 5.30 -0.52 -1.91
CA THR A 102 4.88 -1.93 -1.84
C THR A 102 4.34 -2.27 -0.44
N GLY A 103 3.22 -2.96 -0.38
CA GLY A 103 2.61 -3.39 0.87
C GLY A 103 3.23 -4.69 1.40
N THR A 104 3.25 -4.88 2.72
CA THR A 104 3.79 -6.07 3.38
C THR A 104 3.05 -7.37 3.04
N ALA A 105 1.80 -7.27 2.61
CA ALA A 105 1.01 -8.42 2.13
C ALA A 105 1.66 -9.12 0.92
N SER A 106 2.48 -8.40 0.13
CA SER A 106 3.22 -8.96 -1.00
C SER A 106 4.11 -10.14 -0.60
N MET A 107 4.73 -10.08 0.58
CA MET A 107 5.63 -11.14 1.06
C MET A 107 4.91 -12.49 1.20
N VAL A 108 3.67 -12.48 1.67
CA VAL A 108 2.86 -13.71 1.79
C VAL A 108 2.50 -14.24 0.41
N LEU A 109 2.06 -13.36 -0.49
CA LEU A 109 1.66 -13.72 -1.84
C LEU A 109 2.85 -14.23 -2.68
N ILE A 110 4.04 -13.66 -2.50
CA ILE A 110 5.26 -14.10 -3.18
C ILE A 110 5.69 -15.48 -2.69
N ASN A 111 5.56 -15.78 -1.39
CA ASN A 111 5.83 -17.11 -0.88
C ASN A 111 4.85 -18.15 -1.45
N ILE A 112 3.56 -17.79 -1.61
CA ILE A 112 2.55 -18.66 -2.25
C ILE A 112 2.87 -18.90 -3.73
N ALA A 113 3.44 -17.91 -4.41
CA ALA A 113 3.84 -17.98 -5.82
C ALA A 113 5.26 -18.58 -6.00
N GLU A 114 5.89 -19.07 -4.94
CA GLU A 114 7.27 -19.58 -4.93
C GLU A 114 8.30 -18.59 -5.53
N GLY A 115 8.00 -17.29 -5.39
CA GLY A 115 8.84 -16.21 -5.91
C GLY A 115 10.11 -15.97 -5.10
N ASN A 116 10.97 -15.07 -5.60
CA ASN A 116 12.20 -14.68 -4.93
C ASN A 116 11.92 -13.77 -3.73
N ALA A 117 11.94 -14.36 -2.52
CA ALA A 117 11.66 -13.65 -1.28
C ALA A 117 12.67 -12.52 -0.99
N ALA A 118 13.96 -12.71 -1.33
CA ALA A 118 15.00 -11.69 -1.13
C ALA A 118 14.73 -10.44 -1.99
N LEU A 119 14.37 -10.63 -3.25
CA LEU A 119 13.98 -9.53 -4.15
C LEU A 119 12.74 -8.81 -3.63
N SER A 120 11.76 -9.55 -3.13
CA SER A 120 10.55 -8.99 -2.55
C SER A 120 10.83 -8.07 -1.35
N VAL A 121 11.63 -8.57 -0.40
CA VAL A 121 12.04 -7.78 0.77
C VAL A 121 12.79 -6.53 0.33
N ALA A 122 13.67 -6.65 -0.65
CA ALA A 122 14.43 -5.52 -1.16
C ALA A 122 13.57 -4.46 -1.85
N LEU A 123 12.60 -4.88 -2.69
CA LEU A 123 11.64 -3.96 -3.32
C LEU A 123 10.73 -3.29 -2.30
N LEU A 124 10.21 -4.05 -1.32
CA LEU A 124 9.42 -3.51 -0.20
C LEU A 124 10.23 -2.44 0.55
N SER A 125 11.47 -2.77 0.93
CA SER A 125 12.33 -1.87 1.70
C SER A 125 12.68 -0.61 0.91
N LEU A 126 13.11 -0.77 -0.33
CA LEU A 126 13.51 0.35 -1.18
C LEU A 126 12.34 1.29 -1.49
N THR A 127 11.19 0.74 -1.86
CA THR A 127 10.00 1.55 -2.12
C THR A 127 9.51 2.27 -0.87
N THR A 128 9.59 1.63 0.31
CA THR A 128 9.21 2.24 1.59
C THR A 128 10.17 3.36 2.01
N LEU A 129 11.48 3.14 1.87
CA LEU A 129 12.49 4.15 2.22
C LEU A 129 12.45 5.37 1.29
N LEU A 130 12.11 5.18 0.02
CA LEU A 130 11.97 6.26 -0.95
C LEU A 130 10.56 6.88 -0.99
N ALA A 131 9.59 6.32 -0.27
CA ALA A 131 8.21 6.81 -0.24
C ALA A 131 8.09 8.31 0.13
N PRO A 132 8.86 8.89 1.08
CA PRO A 132 8.74 10.30 1.40
C PRO A 132 9.01 11.23 0.23
N VAL A 133 9.87 10.81 -0.70
CA VAL A 133 10.19 11.59 -1.91
C VAL A 133 9.26 11.21 -3.06
N LEU A 134 9.17 9.90 -3.36
CA LEU A 134 8.45 9.43 -4.56
C LEU A 134 6.94 9.62 -4.43
N THR A 135 6.36 9.31 -3.26
CA THR A 135 4.91 9.41 -3.10
C THR A 135 4.41 10.85 -3.24
N PRO A 136 4.93 11.86 -2.50
CA PRO A 136 4.44 13.22 -2.68
C PRO A 136 4.79 13.79 -4.06
N SER A 137 5.99 13.49 -4.61
CA SER A 137 6.36 13.98 -5.95
C SER A 137 5.41 13.49 -7.04
N LEU A 138 5.13 12.19 -7.07
CA LEU A 138 4.24 11.59 -8.06
C LEU A 138 2.78 12.00 -7.81
N THR A 139 2.35 12.09 -6.54
CA THR A 139 0.99 12.55 -6.21
C THR A 139 0.80 14.01 -6.60
N TYR A 140 1.78 14.88 -6.35
CA TYR A 140 1.75 16.27 -6.78
C TYR A 140 1.72 16.38 -8.32
N LEU A 141 2.58 15.64 -9.02
CA LEU A 141 2.69 15.68 -10.47
C LEU A 141 1.40 15.20 -11.18
N LEU A 142 0.82 14.12 -10.68
CA LEU A 142 -0.34 13.45 -11.33
C LEU A 142 -1.68 13.89 -10.75
N GLY A 143 -1.72 14.23 -9.46
CA GLY A 143 -2.93 14.56 -8.71
C GLY A 143 -3.15 16.06 -8.47
N GLY A 144 -2.10 16.88 -8.60
CA GLY A 144 -2.16 18.33 -8.31
C GLY A 144 -3.11 19.13 -9.20
N GLY A 145 -3.58 18.56 -10.31
CA GLY A 145 -4.62 19.18 -11.14
C GLY A 145 -6.06 19.04 -10.59
N TRP A 146 -6.26 18.20 -9.56
CA TRP A 146 -7.58 17.98 -8.96
C TRP A 146 -7.71 18.61 -7.57
N VAL A 147 -6.62 18.65 -6.80
CA VAL A 147 -6.59 19.16 -5.43
C VAL A 147 -5.29 19.91 -5.17
N GLU A 148 -5.34 20.89 -4.25
CA GLU A 148 -4.14 21.55 -3.78
C GLU A 148 -3.38 20.64 -2.82
N ILE A 149 -2.14 20.31 -3.18
CA ILE A 149 -1.27 19.42 -2.40
C ILE A 149 -0.08 20.24 -1.89
N ASP A 150 0.06 20.37 -0.58
CA ASP A 150 1.31 20.83 0.01
C ASP A 150 2.32 19.69 0.03
N PHE A 151 3.28 19.78 -0.90
CA PHE A 151 4.34 18.79 -1.03
C PHE A 151 5.17 18.66 0.26
N LEU A 152 5.51 19.79 0.90
CA LEU A 152 6.37 19.77 2.09
C LEU A 152 5.67 19.15 3.29
N ASP A 153 4.39 19.45 3.48
CA ASP A 153 3.62 18.87 4.56
C ASP A 153 3.40 17.37 4.35
N MET A 154 3.11 16.96 3.12
CA MET A 154 2.99 15.54 2.79
C MET A 154 4.32 14.80 2.97
N PHE A 155 5.45 15.40 2.55
CA PHE A 155 6.79 14.86 2.74
C PHE A 155 7.09 14.67 4.24
N LYS A 156 6.92 15.73 5.07
CA LYS A 156 7.14 15.67 6.53
C LYS A 156 6.29 14.60 7.20
N ASN A 157 5.00 14.53 6.84
CA ASN A 157 4.08 13.53 7.38
C ASN A 157 4.54 12.10 7.07
N ILE A 158 4.97 11.83 5.82
CA ILE A 158 5.47 10.51 5.45
C ILE A 158 6.80 10.21 6.16
N VAL A 159 7.71 11.17 6.31
CA VAL A 159 8.95 10.96 7.08
C VAL A 159 8.62 10.55 8.52
N ILE A 160 7.74 11.29 9.20
CA ILE A 160 7.41 11.03 10.61
C ILE A 160 6.64 9.72 10.78
N ILE A 161 5.64 9.47 9.92
CA ILE A 161 4.73 8.33 10.07
C ILE A 161 5.35 7.02 9.55
N VAL A 162 6.24 7.10 8.54
CA VAL A 162 6.79 5.91 7.88
C VAL A 162 8.26 5.72 8.21
N ILE A 163 9.14 6.69 7.87
CA ILE A 163 10.58 6.46 7.94
C ILE A 163 11.06 6.32 9.37
N VAL A 164 10.65 7.21 10.26
CA VAL A 164 11.10 7.16 11.66
C VAL A 164 10.77 5.80 12.30
N PRO A 165 9.53 5.29 12.28
CA PRO A 165 9.23 3.98 12.86
C PRO A 165 9.88 2.81 12.09
N VAL A 166 9.99 2.89 10.76
CA VAL A 166 10.67 1.83 9.98
C VAL A 166 12.13 1.72 10.37
N VAL A 167 12.84 2.85 10.44
CA VAL A 167 14.27 2.87 10.85
C VAL A 167 14.44 2.35 12.28
N ILE A 168 13.58 2.78 13.21
CA ILE A 168 13.58 2.26 14.59
C ILE A 168 13.37 0.74 14.58
N GLY A 169 12.39 0.25 13.82
CA GLY A 169 12.12 -1.18 13.68
C GLY A 169 13.32 -1.97 13.13
N MET A 170 13.97 -1.46 12.08
CA MET A 170 15.20 -2.05 11.52
C MET A 170 16.34 -2.11 12.54
N LEU A 171 16.52 -1.05 13.33
CA LEU A 171 17.56 -0.99 14.37
C LEU A 171 17.27 -1.97 15.51
N ILE A 172 16.01 -2.09 15.95
CA ILE A 172 15.60 -3.07 16.97
C ILE A 172 15.91 -4.49 16.46
N ARG A 173 15.50 -4.84 15.23
CA ARG A 173 15.80 -6.15 14.67
C ARG A 173 17.30 -6.43 14.62
N ARG A 174 18.09 -5.46 14.14
CA ARG A 174 19.54 -5.64 14.01
C ARG A 174 20.25 -5.88 15.35
N ARG A 175 19.78 -5.23 16.43
CA ARG A 175 20.39 -5.33 17.76
C ARG A 175 19.86 -6.45 18.62
N ALA A 176 18.64 -6.88 18.38
CA ALA A 176 17.89 -7.81 19.22
C ALA A 176 17.13 -8.86 18.38
N GLU A 177 17.85 -9.57 17.50
CA GLU A 177 17.23 -10.56 16.58
C GLU A 177 16.52 -11.68 17.34
N THR A 178 17.08 -12.15 18.45
CA THR A 178 16.46 -13.16 19.32
C THR A 178 15.13 -12.64 19.91
N LEU A 179 15.12 -11.39 20.38
CA LEU A 179 13.91 -10.76 20.89
C LEU A 179 12.87 -10.60 19.77
N TYR A 180 13.31 -10.18 18.57
CA TYR A 180 12.40 -10.06 17.42
C TYR A 180 11.72 -11.38 17.07
N THR A 181 12.46 -12.50 17.05
CA THR A 181 11.88 -13.81 16.75
C THR A 181 10.82 -14.21 17.77
N LEU A 182 11.02 -13.87 19.03
CA LEU A 182 10.08 -14.13 20.12
C LEU A 182 8.81 -13.28 20.01
N ILE A 183 8.95 -11.97 19.71
CA ILE A 183 7.84 -11.03 19.69
C ILE A 183 7.16 -10.89 18.30
N LYS A 184 7.73 -11.51 17.25
CA LYS A 184 7.21 -11.47 15.88
C LYS A 184 5.70 -11.79 15.76
N PRO A 185 5.15 -12.84 16.42
CA PRO A 185 3.72 -13.11 16.35
C PRO A 185 2.87 -12.00 17.00
N THR A 186 3.35 -11.43 18.11
CA THR A 186 2.70 -10.33 18.81
C THR A 186 2.68 -9.06 17.95
N ILE A 187 3.79 -8.72 17.30
CA ILE A 187 3.87 -7.58 16.36
C ILE A 187 2.88 -7.76 15.21
N ARG A 188 2.76 -8.97 14.66
CA ARG A 188 1.79 -9.29 13.62
C ARG A 188 0.36 -9.05 14.09
N LEU A 189 0.03 -9.51 15.29
CA LEU A 189 -1.29 -9.34 15.88
C LEU A 189 -1.60 -7.86 16.11
N ILE A 190 -0.67 -7.10 16.70
CA ILE A 190 -0.81 -5.65 16.92
C ILE A 190 -1.02 -4.93 15.59
N SER A 191 -0.21 -5.23 14.57
CA SER A 191 -0.37 -4.64 13.24
C SER A 191 -1.73 -4.99 12.61
N LEU A 192 -2.21 -6.21 12.78
CA LEU A 192 -3.54 -6.62 12.31
C LEU A 192 -4.64 -5.82 13.00
N ILE A 193 -4.59 -5.71 14.33
CA ILE A 193 -5.56 -4.93 15.12
C ILE A 193 -5.53 -3.46 14.67
N ALA A 194 -4.33 -2.89 14.50
CA ALA A 194 -4.18 -1.51 14.03
C ALA A 194 -4.82 -1.30 12.65
N ILE A 195 -4.61 -2.23 11.69
CA ILE A 195 -5.26 -2.20 10.38
C ILE A 195 -6.78 -2.25 10.52
N LEU A 196 -7.32 -3.13 11.37
CA LEU A 196 -8.77 -3.26 11.60
C LEU A 196 -9.37 -1.95 12.13
N ILE A 197 -8.69 -1.32 13.11
CA ILE A 197 -9.12 -0.02 13.65
C ILE A 197 -9.07 1.06 12.56
N ILE A 198 -7.99 1.16 11.78
CA ILE A 198 -7.86 2.13 10.68
C ILE A 198 -9.01 1.96 9.70
N VAL A 199 -9.31 0.72 9.29
CA VAL A 199 -10.42 0.44 8.36
C VAL A 199 -11.74 0.92 8.95
N GLY A 200 -12.03 0.59 10.21
CA GLY A 200 -13.26 1.03 10.88
C GLY A 200 -13.38 2.56 10.94
N VAL A 201 -12.30 3.23 11.38
CA VAL A 201 -12.24 4.70 11.51
C VAL A 201 -12.34 5.41 10.16
N CYS A 202 -11.82 4.82 9.08
CA CYS A 202 -11.94 5.40 7.74
C CYS A 202 -13.29 5.09 7.07
N VAL A 203 -13.89 3.92 7.33
CA VAL A 203 -15.16 3.50 6.71
C VAL A 203 -16.36 4.25 7.33
N ALA A 204 -16.37 4.39 8.66
CA ALA A 204 -17.52 4.94 9.38
C ALA A 204 -17.97 6.34 8.89
N PRO A 205 -17.09 7.35 8.74
CA PRO A 205 -17.47 8.67 8.24
C PRO A 205 -17.86 8.65 6.75
N ASN A 206 -17.39 7.67 5.98
CA ASN A 206 -17.61 7.57 4.54
C ASN A 206 -18.79 6.64 4.16
N LYS A 207 -19.64 6.22 5.12
CA LYS A 207 -20.76 5.29 4.88
C LYS A 207 -21.64 5.69 3.70
N ALA A 208 -22.08 6.94 3.65
CA ALA A 208 -22.95 7.43 2.58
C ALA A 208 -22.27 7.33 1.20
N SER A 209 -21.01 7.70 1.11
CA SER A 209 -20.21 7.66 -0.12
C SER A 209 -19.91 6.24 -0.58
N ILE A 210 -19.68 5.31 0.37
CA ILE A 210 -19.44 3.89 0.08
C ILE A 210 -20.71 3.23 -0.51
N MET A 211 -21.88 3.64 -0.06
CA MET A 211 -23.16 3.11 -0.54
C MET A 211 -23.67 3.80 -1.82
N ALA A 212 -23.00 4.84 -2.29
CA ALA A 212 -23.37 5.59 -3.49
C ALA A 212 -22.86 4.92 -4.78
N LEU A 213 -23.39 5.38 -5.93
CA LEU A 213 -22.99 4.93 -7.27
C LEU A 213 -21.49 5.14 -7.55
N ASP A 214 -20.86 6.10 -6.86
CA ASP A 214 -19.46 6.41 -6.99
C ASP A 214 -18.54 5.24 -6.60
N SER A 215 -18.99 4.36 -5.69
CA SER A 215 -18.23 3.14 -5.34
C SER A 215 -18.07 2.17 -6.52
N VAL A 216 -19.09 2.07 -7.40
CA VAL A 216 -19.03 1.23 -8.61
C VAL A 216 -17.99 1.79 -9.58
N LYS A 217 -17.95 3.12 -9.77
CA LYS A 217 -16.94 3.77 -10.60
C LYS A 217 -15.54 3.58 -10.04
N VAL A 218 -15.38 3.68 -8.72
CA VAL A 218 -14.10 3.45 -8.05
C VAL A 218 -13.63 2.00 -8.19
N ILE A 219 -14.53 1.01 -8.04
CA ILE A 219 -14.19 -0.42 -8.25
C ILE A 219 -13.74 -0.65 -9.69
N ALA A 220 -14.46 -0.10 -10.67
CA ALA A 220 -14.09 -0.22 -12.08
C ALA A 220 -12.75 0.47 -12.37
N ALA A 221 -12.51 1.66 -11.84
CA ALA A 221 -11.25 2.39 -11.98
C ALA A 221 -10.07 1.63 -11.33
N LEU A 222 -10.26 1.07 -10.13
CA LEU A 222 -9.25 0.23 -9.46
C LEU A 222 -8.93 -1.04 -10.27
N THR A 223 -9.95 -1.66 -10.86
CA THR A 223 -9.78 -2.85 -11.69
C THR A 223 -8.98 -2.52 -12.96
N VAL A 224 -9.31 -1.42 -13.64
CA VAL A 224 -8.57 -0.96 -14.83
C VAL A 224 -7.13 -0.61 -14.47
N ASN A 225 -6.90 0.14 -13.39
CA ASN A 225 -5.57 0.43 -12.89
C ASN A 225 -4.77 -0.85 -12.63
N PHE A 226 -5.39 -1.82 -11.96
CA PHE A 226 -4.76 -3.11 -11.68
C PHE A 226 -4.38 -3.84 -12.97
N VAL A 227 -5.26 -3.88 -13.97
CA VAL A 227 -5.00 -4.53 -15.27
C VAL A 227 -3.83 -3.84 -16.00
N ILE A 228 -3.80 -2.51 -16.03
CA ILE A 228 -2.69 -1.73 -16.62
C ILE A 228 -1.37 -2.07 -15.92
N ALA A 229 -1.37 -2.05 -14.59
CA ALA A 229 -0.18 -2.35 -13.81
C ALA A 229 0.27 -3.81 -13.95
N ALA A 230 -0.67 -4.76 -13.97
CA ALA A 230 -0.37 -6.18 -14.15
C ALA A 230 0.23 -6.44 -15.54
N ALA A 231 -0.40 -5.91 -16.60
CA ALA A 231 0.11 -6.04 -17.96
C ALA A 231 1.50 -5.42 -18.09
N GLY A 232 1.70 -4.20 -17.57
CA GLY A 232 2.99 -3.52 -17.60
C GLY A 232 4.07 -4.27 -16.82
N ALA A 233 3.75 -4.77 -15.62
CA ALA A 233 4.68 -5.55 -14.82
C ALA A 233 5.06 -6.88 -15.50
N ILE A 234 4.09 -7.62 -16.03
CA ILE A 234 4.32 -8.90 -16.74
C ILE A 234 5.17 -8.67 -18.01
N LEU A 235 4.85 -7.65 -18.81
CA LEU A 235 5.65 -7.32 -20.00
C LEU A 235 7.09 -6.94 -19.62
N SER A 236 7.26 -6.19 -18.54
CA SER A 236 8.57 -5.78 -18.04
C SER A 236 9.44 -6.95 -17.61
N THR A 237 8.87 -8.06 -17.12
CA THR A 237 9.66 -9.26 -16.75
C THR A 237 10.37 -9.87 -17.96
N LYS A 238 9.69 -9.88 -19.12
CA LYS A 238 10.28 -10.36 -20.40
C LYS A 238 11.40 -9.42 -20.87
N PHE A 239 11.19 -8.11 -20.77
CA PHE A 239 12.19 -7.12 -21.17
C PHE A 239 13.44 -7.16 -20.27
N LEU A 240 13.24 -7.36 -18.98
CA LEU A 240 14.31 -7.49 -17.98
C LEU A 240 14.95 -8.89 -17.97
N ARG A 241 14.43 -9.83 -18.74
CA ARG A 241 14.89 -11.24 -18.84
C ARG A 241 14.97 -11.91 -17.45
N LEU A 242 13.94 -11.73 -16.64
CA LEU A 242 13.87 -12.30 -15.30
C LEU A 242 13.51 -13.78 -15.37
N ASP A 243 14.08 -14.57 -14.46
CA ASP A 243 13.61 -15.92 -14.23
C ASP A 243 12.20 -15.94 -13.60
N HIS A 244 11.58 -17.12 -13.53
CA HIS A 244 10.20 -17.25 -13.02
C HIS A 244 10.06 -16.73 -11.58
N ARG A 245 11.04 -16.98 -10.70
CA ARG A 245 10.99 -16.57 -9.29
C ARG A 245 11.16 -15.04 -9.15
N GLU A 246 12.05 -14.46 -9.93
CA GLU A 246 12.28 -13.02 -9.98
C GLU A 246 11.07 -12.29 -10.61
N ALA A 247 10.51 -12.85 -11.68
CA ALA A 247 9.31 -12.34 -12.35
C ALA A 247 8.12 -12.33 -11.40
N SER A 248 7.86 -13.43 -10.69
CA SER A 248 6.80 -13.53 -9.68
C SER A 248 6.97 -12.48 -8.58
N ALA A 249 8.20 -12.31 -8.07
CA ALA A 249 8.49 -11.30 -7.05
C ALA A 249 8.24 -9.88 -7.56
N LEU A 250 8.71 -9.54 -8.77
CA LEU A 250 8.52 -8.22 -9.36
C LEU A 250 7.04 -7.91 -9.57
N VAL A 251 6.30 -8.81 -10.23
CA VAL A 251 4.89 -8.61 -10.55
C VAL A 251 4.07 -8.43 -9.27
N ILE A 252 4.21 -9.35 -8.31
CA ILE A 252 3.44 -9.28 -7.07
C ILE A 252 3.81 -8.05 -6.23
N ALA A 253 5.11 -7.70 -6.14
CA ALA A 253 5.55 -6.49 -5.43
C ALA A 253 5.03 -5.21 -6.10
N SER A 254 4.92 -5.20 -7.43
CA SER A 254 4.38 -4.06 -8.19
C SER A 254 2.87 -3.89 -7.97
N LEU A 255 2.12 -4.99 -7.91
CA LEU A 255 0.66 -4.97 -7.75
C LEU A 255 0.21 -4.75 -6.30
N SER A 256 1.02 -5.16 -5.33
CA SER A 256 0.67 -5.04 -3.91
C SER A 256 0.99 -3.64 -3.39
N LEU A 257 -0.04 -2.86 -3.13
CA LEU A 257 0.08 -1.50 -2.61
C LEU A 257 -0.02 -1.45 -1.08
N ASN A 258 0.64 -0.49 -0.45
CA ASN A 258 0.46 -0.20 0.97
C ASN A 258 -0.84 0.60 1.18
N THR A 259 -1.95 -0.11 1.12
CA THR A 259 -3.30 0.46 1.16
C THR A 259 -3.61 1.12 2.50
N SER A 260 -3.09 0.57 3.62
CA SER A 260 -3.27 1.16 4.95
C SER A 260 -2.59 2.52 5.06
N LEU A 261 -1.38 2.64 4.49
CA LEU A 261 -0.65 3.91 4.45
C LEU A 261 -1.40 4.92 3.58
N SER A 262 -1.91 4.50 2.42
CA SER A 262 -2.72 5.36 1.55
C SER A 262 -3.98 5.87 2.25
N ALA A 263 -4.74 4.97 2.90
CA ALA A 263 -5.93 5.35 3.64
C ALA A 263 -5.61 6.31 4.80
N GLY A 264 -4.52 6.06 5.51
CA GLY A 264 -4.10 6.93 6.61
C GLY A 264 -3.61 8.31 6.16
N ILE A 265 -2.85 8.40 5.08
CA ILE A 265 -2.45 9.71 4.50
C ILE A 265 -3.70 10.43 3.96
N ALA A 266 -4.57 9.74 3.23
CA ALA A 266 -5.82 10.33 2.76
C ALA A 266 -6.69 10.87 3.90
N ALA A 267 -6.71 10.16 5.04
CA ALA A 267 -7.45 10.59 6.22
C ALA A 267 -6.88 11.87 6.86
N THR A 268 -5.61 12.21 6.65
CA THR A 268 -5.07 13.51 7.11
C THR A 268 -5.65 14.70 6.33
N PHE A 269 -6.22 14.45 5.16
CA PHE A 269 -6.92 15.44 4.33
C PHE A 269 -8.45 15.39 4.48
N HIS A 270 -8.97 14.61 5.44
CA HIS A 270 -10.41 14.34 5.56
C HIS A 270 -11.25 15.61 5.73
N ASP A 271 -10.74 16.61 6.45
CA ASP A 271 -11.47 17.88 6.67
C ASP A 271 -11.69 18.67 5.36
N VAL A 272 -10.83 18.45 4.35
CA VAL A 272 -10.89 19.13 3.04
C VAL A 272 -11.37 18.19 1.94
N TYR A 273 -10.94 16.92 1.98
CA TYR A 273 -11.21 15.89 0.97
C TYR A 273 -11.72 14.60 1.61
N PRO A 274 -12.94 14.58 2.12
CA PRO A 274 -13.48 13.45 2.90
C PRO A 274 -13.53 12.14 2.12
N MET A 275 -13.71 12.17 0.80
CA MET A 275 -13.79 10.96 -0.03
C MET A 275 -12.43 10.43 -0.48
N ALA A 276 -11.32 11.12 -0.21
CA ALA A 276 -9.99 10.72 -0.67
C ALA A 276 -9.52 9.33 -0.17
N ALA A 277 -10.00 8.88 0.99
CA ALA A 277 -9.68 7.56 1.53
C ALA A 277 -10.44 6.40 0.83
N LEU A 278 -11.55 6.67 0.16
CA LEU A 278 -12.45 5.66 -0.39
C LEU A 278 -11.78 4.69 -1.37
N PRO A 279 -10.97 5.14 -2.36
CA PRO A 279 -10.26 4.22 -3.25
C PRO A 279 -9.35 3.24 -2.49
N SER A 280 -8.68 3.70 -1.44
CA SER A 280 -7.82 2.85 -0.60
C SER A 280 -8.62 1.81 0.16
N LEU A 281 -9.77 2.17 0.73
CA LEU A 281 -10.62 1.25 1.48
C LEU A 281 -11.18 0.13 0.60
N ILE A 282 -11.67 0.47 -0.58
CA ILE A 282 -12.19 -0.49 -1.56
C ILE A 282 -11.06 -1.38 -2.10
N ASN A 283 -9.85 -0.83 -2.25
CA ASN A 283 -8.72 -1.58 -2.76
C ASN A 283 -8.24 -2.69 -1.81
N VAL A 284 -8.49 -2.62 -0.50
CA VAL A 284 -8.02 -3.65 0.46
C VAL A 284 -8.44 -5.07 0.04
N PRO A 285 -9.74 -5.38 -0.10
CA PRO A 285 -10.16 -6.70 -0.54
C PRO A 285 -9.89 -6.95 -2.03
N LEU A 286 -10.09 -5.94 -2.87
CA LEU A 286 -9.98 -6.04 -4.32
C LEU A 286 -8.56 -6.41 -4.76
N ASN A 287 -7.55 -5.74 -4.20
CA ASN A 287 -6.15 -5.98 -4.54
C ASN A 287 -5.71 -7.42 -4.27
N ILE A 288 -6.12 -8.00 -3.15
CA ILE A 288 -5.76 -9.37 -2.81
C ILE A 288 -6.44 -10.37 -3.75
N LEU A 289 -7.71 -10.13 -4.07
CA LEU A 289 -8.45 -10.98 -5.02
C LEU A 289 -7.79 -10.96 -6.41
N LEU A 290 -7.52 -9.77 -6.92
CA LEU A 290 -6.93 -9.59 -8.25
C LEU A 290 -5.47 -10.09 -8.32
N THR A 291 -4.67 -9.83 -7.29
CA THR A 291 -3.28 -10.34 -7.22
C THR A 291 -3.27 -11.86 -7.13
N THR A 292 -4.17 -12.47 -6.34
CA THR A 292 -4.30 -13.93 -6.26
C THR A 292 -4.74 -14.54 -7.59
N ALA A 293 -5.64 -13.88 -8.30
CA ALA A 293 -6.03 -14.30 -9.65
C ALA A 293 -4.86 -14.23 -10.62
N THR A 294 -4.05 -13.16 -10.56
CA THR A 294 -2.84 -13.02 -11.38
C THR A 294 -1.83 -14.13 -11.10
N ILE A 295 -1.61 -14.50 -9.84
CA ILE A 295 -0.73 -15.62 -9.47
C ILE A 295 -1.24 -16.91 -10.09
N LYS A 296 -2.55 -17.19 -9.99
CA LYS A 296 -3.13 -18.42 -10.53
C LYS A 296 -3.08 -18.51 -12.05
N LEU A 297 -3.21 -17.40 -12.76
CA LEU A 297 -3.30 -17.36 -14.22
C LEU A 297 -1.92 -17.27 -14.90
N PHE A 298 -0.97 -16.52 -14.32
CA PHE A 298 0.26 -16.13 -15.00
C PHE A 298 1.55 -16.56 -14.31
N LEU A 299 1.50 -16.88 -13.01
CA LEU A 299 2.69 -17.10 -12.18
C LEU A 299 2.77 -18.51 -11.56
N ARG A 300 1.99 -19.48 -12.03
CA ARG A 300 2.06 -20.86 -11.53
C ARG A 300 3.38 -21.52 -11.97
N PRO A 301 4.07 -22.23 -11.04
CA PRO A 301 5.19 -23.10 -11.41
C PRO A 301 4.67 -24.15 -12.41
N GLY A 302 5.28 -24.23 -13.59
CA GLY A 302 4.93 -25.23 -14.60
C GLY A 302 4.07 -24.73 -15.78
N SER A 303 3.79 -23.44 -15.93
CA SER A 303 3.13 -22.89 -17.12
C SER A 303 4.09 -22.57 -18.29
N GLU A 304 5.32 -23.08 -18.26
CA GLU A 304 6.18 -23.12 -19.44
C GLU A 304 5.67 -24.22 -20.37
N ARG A 305 4.80 -23.86 -21.31
CA ARG A 305 4.56 -24.57 -22.57
C ARG A 305 5.06 -23.74 -23.71
#